data_dad24ceb54e8554b90462f848833164f
#
_entry.id   dad24ceb54e8554b90462f848833164f
#
_cell.length_a   1.000
_cell.length_b   1.000
_cell.length_c   1.000
_cell.angle_alpha   90.00
_cell.angle_beta   90.00
_cell.angle_gamma   90.00
#
_symmetry.space_group_name_H-M   'P 1'
#
loop_
_entity.id
_entity.type
_entity.pdbx_description
1 polymer ?
#
loop_
_entity_poly.entity_id
_entity_poly.type
_entity_poly.pdbx_seq_one_letter_code
_entity_poly.pdbx_strand_id
1 'polypeptide(L)'
;NLRSVEDRIAPVKELFRLQGASELQEAEERYLPKRQARSRALILAASRGSALGELTEHRPKTMVKIRGRPLLSHIVSAYNAAGIKRINVVRGYLPEAIDLPAISYADNADYADTSELLSLACGLGSDADDSMDLYVSYGDVIFKRYILDALAETDDDFAIVVDTEW
;
A
#
# COMPACT_ATOMS: atom_id res chain seq x y z
N ASN A 1 -4.10 -27.17 9.07
CA ASN A 1 -2.67 -27.27 9.39
C ASN A 1 -1.95 -26.03 8.83
N LEU A 2 -2.03 -24.93 9.58
CA LEU A 2 -1.24 -23.73 9.33
C LEU A 2 0.22 -24.08 9.69
N ARG A 3 1.05 -24.33 8.69
CA ARG A 3 2.49 -24.31 8.87
C ARG A 3 2.88 -22.90 9.25
N SER A 4 3.64 -22.74 10.31
CA SER A 4 4.05 -21.43 10.81
C SER A 4 4.81 -20.64 9.72
N VAL A 5 4.74 -19.32 9.77
CA VAL A 5 5.50 -18.43 8.87
C VAL A 5 7.00 -18.73 8.97
N GLU A 6 7.47 -19.19 10.14
CA GLU A 6 8.85 -19.59 10.38
C GLU A 6 9.26 -20.84 9.58
N ASP A 7 8.35 -21.81 9.38
CA ASP A 7 8.61 -23.00 8.57
C ASP A 7 8.74 -22.69 7.07
N ARG A 8 8.12 -21.60 6.61
CA ARG A 8 8.24 -21.11 5.23
C ARG A 8 9.52 -20.29 5.00
N ILE A 9 10.02 -19.62 6.04
CA ILE A 9 11.20 -18.75 5.99
C ILE A 9 12.51 -19.54 6.27
N ALA A 10 12.43 -20.65 6.96
CA ALA A 10 13.61 -21.46 7.31
C ALA A 10 14.47 -21.87 6.10
N PRO A 11 13.91 -22.36 4.98
CA PRO A 11 14.69 -22.66 3.79
C PRO A 11 15.38 -21.45 3.17
N VAL A 12 14.73 -20.27 3.28
CA VAL A 12 15.25 -19.00 2.74
C VAL A 12 16.42 -18.51 3.58
N LYS A 13 16.31 -18.58 4.92
CA LYS A 13 17.41 -18.20 5.83
C LYS A 13 18.67 -19.06 5.64
N GLU A 14 18.52 -20.33 5.26
CA GLU A 14 19.65 -21.23 4.99
C GLU A 14 20.35 -20.85 3.67
N LEU A 15 19.61 -20.49 2.63
CA LEU A 15 20.17 -19.97 1.38
C LEU A 15 20.96 -18.66 1.58
N PHE A 16 20.50 -17.79 2.48
CA PHE A 16 21.14 -16.49 2.78
C PHE A 16 22.49 -16.61 3.50
N ARG A 17 22.79 -17.75 4.09
CA ARG A 17 24.08 -18.02 4.72
C ARG A 17 25.21 -18.22 3.71
N LEU A 18 24.89 -18.45 2.45
CA LEU A 18 25.85 -18.96 1.47
C LEU A 18 26.21 -17.99 0.33
N GLN A 19 25.47 -16.87 0.11
CA GLN A 19 25.66 -16.06 -1.11
C GLN A 19 25.35 -14.57 -0.91
N GLY A 20 25.97 -13.71 -1.73
CA GLY A 20 25.98 -12.25 -1.54
C GLY A 20 24.67 -11.50 -1.92
N ALA A 21 24.63 -10.22 -1.65
CA ALA A 21 23.44 -9.35 -1.72
C ALA A 21 22.69 -9.30 -3.07
N SER A 22 23.31 -9.65 -4.19
CA SER A 22 22.67 -9.68 -5.53
C SER A 22 21.73 -10.87 -5.71
N GLU A 23 22.00 -11.99 -5.04
CA GLU A 23 21.15 -13.18 -5.09
C GLU A 23 19.97 -13.10 -4.14
N LEU A 24 20.02 -12.18 -3.17
CA LEU A 24 18.91 -11.83 -2.29
C LEU A 24 17.70 -11.32 -3.09
N GLN A 25 17.94 -10.47 -4.05
CA GLN A 25 16.91 -9.85 -4.87
C GLN A 25 16.26 -10.86 -5.83
N GLU A 26 17.05 -11.76 -6.43
CA GLU A 26 16.55 -12.86 -7.27
C GLU A 26 15.79 -13.92 -6.46
N ALA A 27 16.21 -14.20 -5.22
CA ALA A 27 15.53 -15.12 -4.34
C ALA A 27 14.20 -14.54 -3.83
N GLU A 28 14.15 -13.24 -3.49
CA GLU A 28 12.90 -12.55 -3.14
C GLU A 28 11.91 -12.59 -4.31
N GLU A 29 12.33 -12.32 -5.55
CA GLU A 29 11.50 -12.43 -6.75
C GLU A 29 11.00 -13.86 -7.02
N ARG A 30 11.78 -14.87 -6.69
CA ARG A 30 11.44 -16.29 -6.90
C ARG A 30 10.48 -16.85 -5.85
N TYR A 31 10.50 -16.31 -4.62
CA TYR A 31 9.70 -16.80 -3.48
C TYR A 31 8.57 -15.86 -3.07
N LEU A 32 8.50 -14.63 -3.64
CA LEU A 32 7.28 -13.83 -3.54
C LEU A 32 6.16 -14.59 -4.28
N PRO A 33 4.96 -14.68 -3.71
CA PRO A 33 3.82 -15.21 -4.44
C PRO A 33 3.74 -14.52 -5.80
N LYS A 34 3.73 -15.29 -6.89
CA LYS A 34 3.72 -14.77 -8.28
C LYS A 34 2.59 -13.74 -8.51
N ARG A 35 1.57 -13.77 -7.68
CA ARG A 35 0.43 -12.85 -7.67
C ARG A 35 0.84 -11.45 -7.25
N GLN A 36 1.69 -11.28 -6.23
CA GLN A 36 2.12 -9.95 -5.78
C GLN A 36 3.02 -9.23 -6.79
N ALA A 37 3.79 -9.95 -7.60
CA ALA A 37 4.58 -9.37 -8.69
C ALA A 37 3.71 -8.80 -9.84
N ARG A 38 2.42 -9.20 -9.91
CA ARG A 38 1.43 -8.70 -10.86
C ARG A 38 0.37 -7.81 -10.19
N SER A 39 0.71 -7.19 -9.08
CA SER A 39 -0.21 -6.39 -8.30
C SER A 39 0.19 -4.92 -8.32
N ARG A 40 -0.81 -4.08 -8.22
CA ARG A 40 -0.67 -2.63 -8.04
C ARG A 40 -1.45 -2.17 -6.82
N ALA A 41 -1.03 -1.05 -6.24
CA ALA A 41 -1.71 -0.45 -5.10
C ALA A 41 -2.28 0.92 -5.45
N LEU A 42 -3.46 1.21 -4.94
CA LEU A 42 -4.11 2.51 -5.01
C LEU A 42 -4.40 2.99 -3.58
N ILE A 43 -3.82 4.14 -3.21
CA ILE A 43 -3.97 4.72 -1.88
C ILE A 43 -4.86 5.95 -1.98
N LEU A 44 -6.03 5.92 -1.33
CA LEU A 44 -6.97 7.04 -1.31
C LEU A 44 -6.55 8.04 -0.22
N ALA A 45 -5.96 9.16 -0.62
CA ALA A 45 -5.34 10.15 0.26
C ALA A 45 -5.84 11.58 0.00
N ALA A 46 -7.01 11.73 -0.64
CA ALA A 46 -7.51 13.04 -1.07
C ALA A 46 -8.04 13.92 0.07
N SER A 47 -8.52 13.33 1.18
CA SER A 47 -9.19 14.06 2.24
C SER A 47 -8.22 14.86 3.12
N ARG A 48 -8.68 16.05 3.58
CA ARG A 48 -7.96 16.86 4.57
C ARG A 48 -7.82 16.15 5.92
N GLY A 49 -8.90 15.48 6.39
CA GLY A 49 -8.99 14.97 7.74
C GLY A 49 -9.23 16.08 8.77
N SER A 50 -10.25 16.92 8.54
CA SER A 50 -10.56 18.12 9.34
C SER A 50 -10.78 17.84 10.83
N ALA A 51 -11.22 16.63 11.19
CA ALA A 51 -11.35 16.20 12.58
C ALA A 51 -10.03 16.21 13.38
N LEU A 52 -8.88 16.22 12.69
CA LEU A 52 -7.56 16.31 13.33
C LEU A 52 -7.11 17.77 13.62
N GLY A 53 -7.96 18.77 13.33
CA GLY A 53 -7.73 20.17 13.66
C GLY A 53 -6.43 20.73 13.10
N GLU A 54 -5.60 21.31 13.97
CA GLU A 54 -4.31 21.95 13.63
C GLU A 54 -3.31 20.99 12.96
N LEU A 55 -3.39 19.68 13.24
CA LEU A 55 -2.49 18.69 12.65
C LEU A 55 -2.60 18.63 11.12
N THR A 56 -3.76 19.03 10.58
CA THR A 56 -4.05 18.97 9.14
C THR A 56 -4.32 20.33 8.50
N GLU A 57 -4.01 21.43 9.19
CA GLU A 57 -4.21 22.77 8.66
C GLU A 57 -3.28 23.07 7.47
N HIS A 58 -2.04 22.62 7.57
CA HIS A 58 -0.99 22.88 6.56
C HIS A 58 -0.45 21.60 5.90
N ARG A 59 -1.14 20.47 6.03
CA ARG A 59 -0.76 19.20 5.42
C ARG A 59 -1.94 18.23 5.36
N PRO A 60 -2.03 17.38 4.36
CA PRO A 60 -3.03 16.32 4.32
C PRO A 60 -2.87 15.34 5.49
N LYS A 61 -3.96 14.70 5.90
CA LYS A 61 -3.98 13.70 6.97
C LYS A 61 -2.90 12.62 6.80
N THR A 62 -2.72 12.15 5.59
CA THR A 62 -1.73 11.13 5.24
C THR A 62 -0.27 11.58 5.41
N MET A 63 -0.02 12.91 5.53
CA MET A 63 1.30 13.49 5.78
C MET A 63 1.56 13.84 7.24
N VAL A 64 0.62 13.57 8.14
CA VAL A 64 0.85 13.64 9.59
C VAL A 64 1.92 12.61 9.96
N LYS A 65 2.89 13.06 10.78
CA LYS A 65 4.02 12.22 11.14
C LYS A 65 3.70 11.32 12.34
N ILE A 66 3.96 10.02 12.17
CA ILE A 66 3.94 9.02 13.24
C ILE A 66 5.36 8.50 13.40
N ARG A 67 5.91 8.62 14.62
CA ARG A 67 7.30 8.27 14.92
C ARG A 67 8.30 8.93 13.96
N GLY A 68 8.07 10.22 13.63
CA GLY A 68 8.97 11.02 12.80
C GLY A 68 8.81 10.83 11.27
N ARG A 69 7.99 9.89 10.81
CA ARG A 69 7.74 9.61 9.38
C ARG A 69 6.29 9.89 9.00
N PRO A 70 5.99 10.44 7.80
CA PRO A 70 4.63 10.57 7.29
C PRO A 70 3.88 9.24 7.34
N LEU A 71 2.61 9.28 7.65
CA LEU A 71 1.73 8.11 7.68
C LEU A 71 1.73 7.39 6.33
N LEU A 72 1.66 8.12 5.22
CA LEU A 72 1.76 7.56 3.87
C LEU A 72 3.06 6.77 3.65
N SER A 73 4.18 7.22 4.23
CA SER A 73 5.46 6.49 4.11
C SER A 73 5.42 5.12 4.79
N HIS A 74 4.63 4.95 5.86
CA HIS A 74 4.43 3.63 6.48
C HIS A 74 3.63 2.71 5.58
N ILE A 75 2.56 3.22 4.96
CA ILE A 75 1.71 2.46 4.03
C ILE A 75 2.50 2.02 2.80
N VAL A 76 3.23 2.96 2.15
CA VAL A 76 4.10 2.68 1.01
C VAL A 76 5.17 1.64 1.37
N SER A 77 5.75 1.73 2.57
CA SER A 77 6.72 0.74 3.03
C SER A 77 6.11 -0.65 3.20
N ALA A 78 4.85 -0.75 3.66
CA ALA A 78 4.16 -2.04 3.79
C ALA A 78 3.92 -2.68 2.42
N TYR A 79 3.45 -1.91 1.42
CA TYR A 79 3.30 -2.39 0.05
C TYR A 79 4.63 -2.83 -0.56
N ASN A 80 5.67 -2.00 -0.42
CA ASN A 80 7.01 -2.34 -0.91
C ASN A 80 7.57 -3.62 -0.27
N ALA A 81 7.34 -3.83 1.03
CA ALA A 81 7.76 -5.03 1.75
C ALA A 81 6.99 -6.28 1.29
N ALA A 82 5.75 -6.13 0.81
CA ALA A 82 4.97 -7.20 0.19
C ALA A 82 5.31 -7.43 -1.29
N GLY A 83 6.26 -6.67 -1.88
CA GLY A 83 6.64 -6.80 -3.29
C GLY A 83 5.78 -6.00 -4.25
N ILE A 84 4.79 -5.24 -3.78
CA ILE A 84 3.94 -4.38 -4.60
C ILE A 84 4.66 -3.06 -4.82
N LYS A 85 5.22 -2.86 -6.02
CA LYS A 85 6.06 -1.69 -6.35
C LYS A 85 5.31 -0.62 -7.15
N ARG A 86 4.26 -1.00 -7.89
CA ARG A 86 3.43 -0.07 -8.64
C ARG A 86 2.39 0.53 -7.70
N ILE A 87 2.67 1.73 -7.19
CA ILE A 87 1.84 2.41 -6.21
C ILE A 87 1.37 3.74 -6.78
N ASN A 88 0.05 3.95 -6.79
CA ASN A 88 -0.60 5.20 -7.16
C ASN A 88 -1.28 5.79 -5.92
N VAL A 89 -1.18 7.10 -5.74
CA VAL A 89 -1.80 7.84 -4.63
C VAL A 89 -2.76 8.87 -5.18
N VAL A 90 -4.01 8.79 -4.75
CA VAL A 90 -5.01 9.80 -5.10
C VAL A 90 -4.93 10.95 -4.10
N ARG A 91 -4.60 12.13 -4.61
CA ARG A 91 -4.44 13.35 -3.83
C ARG A 91 -5.65 14.27 -4.00
N GLY A 92 -5.83 15.19 -3.07
CA GLY A 92 -6.89 16.22 -3.12
C GLY A 92 -6.48 17.45 -2.33
N TYR A 93 -6.61 17.43 -1.01
CA TYR A 93 -6.20 18.53 -0.16
C TYR A 93 -4.68 18.71 -0.14
N LEU A 94 -4.20 19.91 -0.49
CA LEU A 94 -2.77 20.26 -0.57
C LEU A 94 -1.94 19.19 -1.30
N PRO A 95 -2.25 18.88 -2.57
CA PRO A 95 -1.65 17.77 -3.28
C PRO A 95 -0.12 17.90 -3.39
N GLU A 96 0.40 19.13 -3.46
CA GLU A 96 1.82 19.45 -3.51
C GLU A 96 2.57 19.06 -2.22
N ALA A 97 1.86 18.89 -1.10
CA ALA A 97 2.46 18.42 0.15
C ALA A 97 2.72 16.90 0.14
N ILE A 98 2.16 16.18 -0.81
CA ILE A 98 2.39 14.75 -1.01
C ILE A 98 3.43 14.57 -2.12
N ASP A 99 4.68 14.44 -1.72
CA ASP A 99 5.81 14.16 -2.61
C ASP A 99 6.67 13.05 -2.01
N LEU A 100 6.51 11.84 -2.55
CA LEU A 100 7.31 10.68 -2.19
C LEU A 100 7.94 10.08 -3.44
N PRO A 101 9.18 9.57 -3.37
CA PRO A 101 9.85 8.98 -4.52
C PRO A 101 9.20 7.67 -4.95
N ALA A 102 9.29 7.38 -6.24
CA ALA A 102 8.89 6.12 -6.87
C ALA A 102 7.41 5.74 -6.71
N ILE A 103 6.52 6.73 -6.64
CA ILE A 103 5.07 6.55 -6.69
C ILE A 103 4.46 7.45 -7.77
N SER A 104 3.29 7.05 -8.29
CA SER A 104 2.50 7.87 -9.21
C SER A 104 1.35 8.55 -8.47
N TYR A 105 0.79 9.59 -9.08
CA TYR A 105 -0.28 10.38 -8.51
C TYR A 105 -1.44 10.53 -9.48
N ALA A 106 -2.65 10.53 -8.91
CA ALA A 106 -3.86 11.02 -9.54
C ALA A 106 -4.50 12.07 -8.61
N ASP A 107 -5.10 13.11 -9.17
CA ASP A 107 -5.68 14.18 -8.37
C ASP A 107 -7.22 14.15 -8.47
N ASN A 108 -7.88 14.22 -7.31
CA ASN A 108 -9.30 14.51 -7.21
C ASN A 108 -9.45 15.99 -6.79
N ALA A 109 -9.66 16.87 -7.77
CA ALA A 109 -9.83 18.30 -7.52
C ALA A 109 -11.08 18.61 -6.70
N ASP A 110 -12.11 17.76 -6.83
CA ASP A 110 -13.41 17.94 -6.17
C ASP A 110 -13.52 17.18 -4.85
N TYR A 111 -12.38 16.84 -4.23
CA TYR A 111 -12.29 16.03 -3.01
C TYR A 111 -13.16 16.53 -1.85
N ALA A 112 -13.42 17.83 -1.78
CA ALA A 112 -14.17 18.46 -0.69
C ALA A 112 -15.68 18.18 -0.79
N ASP A 113 -16.20 18.04 -2.01
CA ASP A 113 -17.62 17.90 -2.32
C ASP A 113 -17.99 16.48 -2.79
N THR A 114 -17.02 15.57 -2.79
CA THR A 114 -17.17 14.22 -3.32
C THR A 114 -16.76 13.15 -2.32
N SER A 115 -17.11 11.90 -2.62
CA SER A 115 -16.79 10.75 -1.78
C SER A 115 -15.50 10.05 -2.21
N GLU A 116 -15.09 9.05 -1.43
CA GLU A 116 -14.00 8.14 -1.74
C GLU A 116 -14.19 7.41 -3.06
N LEU A 117 -15.46 7.22 -3.51
CA LEU A 117 -15.75 6.58 -4.80
C LEU A 117 -15.24 7.41 -5.98
N LEU A 118 -15.34 8.75 -5.94
CA LEU A 118 -14.75 9.57 -7.00
C LEU A 118 -13.24 9.54 -6.93
N SER A 119 -12.64 9.56 -5.74
CA SER A 119 -11.19 9.37 -5.58
C SER A 119 -10.73 8.03 -6.14
N LEU A 120 -11.49 6.95 -5.89
CA LEU A 120 -11.22 5.65 -6.50
C LEU A 120 -11.27 5.71 -8.02
N ALA A 121 -12.31 6.34 -8.60
CA ALA A 121 -12.47 6.49 -10.03
C ALA A 121 -11.32 7.30 -10.67
N CYS A 122 -10.88 8.40 -10.03
CA CYS A 122 -9.72 9.18 -10.48
C CYS A 122 -8.45 8.31 -10.52
N GLY A 123 -8.23 7.50 -9.48
CA GLY A 123 -7.06 6.61 -9.40
C GLY A 123 -7.10 5.48 -10.43
N LEU A 124 -8.27 4.92 -10.70
CA LEU A 124 -8.46 3.88 -11.70
C LEU A 124 -8.25 4.41 -13.12
N GLY A 125 -8.76 5.62 -13.41
CA GLY A 125 -8.64 6.23 -14.73
C GLY A 125 -7.21 6.58 -15.13
N SER A 126 -6.33 6.81 -14.15
CA SER A 126 -4.92 7.15 -14.40
C SER A 126 -4.04 5.94 -14.71
N ASP A 127 -4.49 4.73 -14.38
CA ASP A 127 -3.68 3.50 -14.48
C ASP A 127 -4.57 2.25 -14.62
N ALA A 128 -5.28 2.16 -15.72
CA ALA A 128 -6.19 1.06 -16.01
C ALA A 128 -5.42 -0.13 -16.63
N ASP A 129 -4.87 -0.99 -15.77
CA ASP A 129 -4.32 -2.27 -16.17
C ASP A 129 -5.13 -3.39 -15.53
N ASP A 130 -6.12 -3.89 -16.28
CA ASP A 130 -7.07 -4.92 -15.82
C ASP A 130 -6.42 -6.31 -15.67
N SER A 131 -5.15 -6.45 -16.08
CA SER A 131 -4.41 -7.72 -15.92
C SER A 131 -3.76 -7.87 -14.56
N MET A 132 -3.81 -6.83 -13.70
CA MET A 132 -3.17 -6.79 -12.40
C MET A 132 -4.19 -6.81 -11.26
N ASP A 133 -3.86 -7.54 -10.19
CA ASP A 133 -4.62 -7.45 -8.95
C ASP A 133 -4.47 -6.04 -8.35
N LEU A 134 -5.59 -5.45 -7.94
CA LEU A 134 -5.62 -4.12 -7.36
C LEU A 134 -5.81 -4.18 -5.84
N TYR A 135 -4.85 -3.65 -5.10
CA TYR A 135 -4.97 -3.41 -3.67
C TYR A 135 -5.39 -1.97 -3.43
N VAL A 136 -6.54 -1.76 -2.79
CA VAL A 136 -7.02 -0.42 -2.43
C VAL A 136 -6.88 -0.23 -0.92
N SER A 137 -6.32 0.90 -0.49
CA SER A 137 -6.27 1.27 0.92
C SER A 137 -6.59 2.76 1.12
N TYR A 138 -7.08 3.08 2.31
CA TYR A 138 -7.15 4.46 2.76
C TYR A 138 -5.76 4.99 3.12
N GLY A 139 -5.53 6.28 2.94
CA GLY A 139 -4.27 6.96 3.24
C GLY A 139 -4.03 7.23 4.73
N ASP A 140 -4.90 6.77 5.61
CA ASP A 140 -4.85 6.96 7.07
C ASP A 140 -4.91 5.65 7.87
N VAL A 141 -4.84 4.51 7.21
CA VAL A 141 -4.84 3.19 7.84
C VAL A 141 -3.46 2.57 7.76
N ILE A 142 -2.83 2.33 8.91
CA ILE A 142 -1.55 1.61 8.98
C ILE A 142 -1.85 0.12 9.15
N PHE A 143 -1.26 -0.67 8.28
CA PHE A 143 -1.34 -2.13 8.32
C PHE A 143 0.05 -2.75 8.20
N LYS A 144 0.17 -3.99 8.65
CA LYS A 144 1.41 -4.76 8.54
C LYS A 144 1.35 -5.65 7.29
N ARG A 145 2.52 -6.03 6.80
CA ARG A 145 2.71 -6.89 5.63
C ARG A 145 1.82 -8.14 5.65
N TYR A 146 1.65 -8.81 6.79
CA TYR A 146 0.88 -10.06 6.87
C TYR A 146 -0.59 -9.90 6.41
N ILE A 147 -1.15 -8.67 6.49
CA ILE A 147 -2.49 -8.36 5.96
C ILE A 147 -2.49 -8.50 4.42
N LEU A 148 -1.46 -7.99 3.76
CA LEU A 148 -1.32 -8.10 2.31
C LEU A 148 -1.02 -9.54 1.88
N ASP A 149 -0.22 -10.26 2.67
CA ASP A 149 0.07 -11.67 2.43
C ASP A 149 -1.23 -12.51 2.52
N ALA A 150 -2.08 -12.24 3.53
CA ALA A 150 -3.38 -12.90 3.68
C ALA A 150 -4.34 -12.61 2.51
N LEU A 151 -4.40 -11.36 2.03
CA LEU A 151 -5.18 -11.00 0.85
C LEU A 151 -4.67 -11.70 -0.42
N ALA A 152 -3.36 -11.84 -0.56
CA ALA A 152 -2.74 -12.51 -1.72
C ALA A 152 -3.00 -14.03 -1.75
N GLU A 153 -3.37 -14.63 -0.61
CA GLU A 153 -3.70 -16.06 -0.50
C GLU A 153 -5.16 -16.37 -0.88
N THR A 154 -6.02 -15.36 -1.05
CA THR A 154 -7.41 -15.57 -1.48
C THR A 154 -7.48 -15.77 -3.00
N ASP A 155 -8.39 -16.64 -3.44
CA ASP A 155 -8.71 -16.84 -4.86
C ASP A 155 -10.02 -16.14 -5.26
N ASP A 156 -10.57 -15.31 -4.38
CA ASP A 156 -11.78 -14.56 -4.60
C ASP A 156 -11.56 -13.38 -5.53
N ASP A 157 -12.56 -13.03 -6.34
CA ASP A 157 -12.55 -11.84 -7.20
C ASP A 157 -12.53 -10.54 -6.39
N PHE A 158 -13.02 -10.60 -5.15
CA PHE A 158 -13.08 -9.46 -4.25
C PHE A 158 -12.90 -9.89 -2.79
N ALA A 159 -11.98 -9.27 -2.07
CA ALA A 159 -11.71 -9.52 -0.66
C ALA A 159 -11.60 -8.22 0.13
N ILE A 160 -12.13 -8.21 1.36
CA ILE A 160 -12.04 -7.07 2.28
C ILE A 160 -11.41 -7.52 3.60
N VAL A 161 -10.51 -6.71 4.11
CA VAL A 161 -10.02 -6.85 5.48
C VAL A 161 -10.91 -6.04 6.41
N VAL A 162 -11.39 -6.68 7.46
CA VAL A 162 -12.17 -6.04 8.52
C VAL A 162 -11.53 -6.30 9.87
N ASP A 163 -11.57 -5.30 10.75
CA ASP A 163 -11.23 -5.48 12.16
C ASP A 163 -12.51 -5.89 12.88
N THR A 164 -12.52 -7.05 13.53
CA THR A 164 -13.68 -7.59 14.26
C THR A 164 -13.65 -7.24 15.75
N GLU A 165 -12.57 -6.64 16.23
CA GLU A 165 -12.39 -6.28 17.65
C GLU A 165 -12.53 -4.77 17.90
N TRP A 166 -13.07 -4.07 16.92
CA TRP A 166 -13.27 -2.62 16.93
C TRP A 166 -14.43 -2.20 17.85
#